data_2fd378d0ccb0f9a5cec13fe9883acf2e
#
_entry.id   2fd378d0ccb0f9a5cec13fe9883acf2e
#
_cell.length_a   1.000
_cell.length_b   1.000
_cell.length_c   1.000
_cell.angle_alpha   90.00
_cell.angle_beta   90.00
_cell.angle_gamma   90.00
#
_symmetry.space_group_name_H-M   'P 1'
#
loop_
_entity.id
_entity.type
_entity.pdbx_description
1 polymer ?
#
loop_
_entity_poly.entity_id
_entity_poly.type
_entity_poly.pdbx_seq_one_letter_code
_entity_poly.pdbx_strand_id
1 'polypeptide(L)'
;EEFYLVVDGLDHISREYELHKDLISRSETEIISELLEIHFPDNCYVIISSQPIDEIEEFKGKNYSVFEIEPWGIEQVKSLMASFQINDDNIKDDDISSISVYLLKKSQGNALYLGYILRQLRNLDVNKELIDEIPDYDINLSKYYSYLYTKVRNNRTVNALCGADFYLSLDDLMEITGD
;
A
#
# COMPACT_ATOMS: atom_id res chain seq x y z
N GLU A 1 -26.13 -23.70 1.68
CA GLU A 1 -25.49 -22.39 1.41
C GLU A 1 -24.05 -22.43 1.92
N GLU A 2 -23.15 -21.79 1.19
CA GLU A 2 -21.76 -21.63 1.58
C GLU A 2 -21.59 -20.24 2.20
N PHE A 3 -20.74 -20.15 3.21
CA PHE A 3 -20.41 -18.91 3.90
C PHE A 3 -18.92 -18.59 3.71
N TYR A 4 -18.62 -17.32 3.53
CA TYR A 4 -17.25 -16.82 3.42
C TYR A 4 -17.01 -15.78 4.51
N LEU A 5 -16.04 -16.05 5.40
CA LEU A 5 -15.54 -15.11 6.36
C LEU A 5 -14.20 -14.56 5.85
N VAL A 6 -14.11 -13.25 5.70
CA VAL A 6 -12.88 -12.60 5.26
C VAL A 6 -12.32 -11.78 6.42
N VAL A 7 -11.09 -12.08 6.80
CA VAL A 7 -10.34 -11.34 7.83
C VAL A 7 -9.12 -10.73 7.15
N ASP A 8 -9.10 -9.41 7.05
CA ASP A 8 -8.05 -8.69 6.35
C ASP A 8 -7.14 -7.96 7.34
N GLY A 9 -5.84 -7.98 7.06
CA GLY A 9 -4.86 -7.17 7.76
C GLY A 9 -4.51 -7.65 9.17
N LEU A 10 -4.38 -8.96 9.41
CA LEU A 10 -3.99 -9.47 10.73
C LEU A 10 -2.65 -8.92 11.24
N ASP A 11 -1.73 -8.55 10.33
CA ASP A 11 -0.46 -7.91 10.68
C ASP A 11 -0.64 -6.54 11.36
N HIS A 12 -1.78 -5.87 11.13
CA HIS A 12 -2.05 -4.59 11.78
C HIS A 12 -2.17 -4.70 13.29
N ILE A 13 -2.66 -5.83 13.80
CA ILE A 13 -2.86 -6.05 15.23
C ILE A 13 -1.52 -6.04 15.97
N SER A 14 -0.55 -6.83 15.50
CA SER A 14 0.79 -6.86 16.10
C SER A 14 1.49 -5.51 16.02
N ARG A 15 1.32 -4.80 14.89
CA ARG A 15 1.91 -3.47 14.70
C ARG A 15 1.29 -2.41 15.62
N GLU A 16 -0.04 -2.40 15.76
CA GLU A 16 -0.73 -1.48 16.67
C GLU A 16 -0.36 -1.77 18.14
N TYR A 17 -0.24 -3.04 18.51
CA TYR A 17 0.23 -3.41 19.84
C TYR A 17 1.64 -2.88 20.11
N GLU A 18 2.59 -3.03 19.17
CA GLU A 18 3.96 -2.53 19.34
C GLU A 18 4.01 -1.01 19.48
N LEU A 19 3.12 -0.28 18.80
CA LEU A 19 3.05 1.18 18.86
C LEU A 19 2.35 1.69 20.14
N HIS A 20 1.42 0.92 20.69
CA HIS A 20 0.52 1.35 21.77
C HIS A 20 0.52 0.41 22.98
N LYS A 21 1.66 -0.18 23.33
CA LYS A 21 1.83 -1.14 24.44
C LYS A 21 1.24 -0.69 25.77
N ASP A 22 1.22 0.62 26.01
CA ASP A 22 0.71 1.21 27.26
C ASP A 22 -0.82 1.40 27.26
N LEU A 23 -1.47 1.28 26.11
CA LEU A 23 -2.89 1.56 25.91
C LEU A 23 -3.71 0.33 25.55
N ILE A 24 -3.10 -0.67 24.91
CA ILE A 24 -3.75 -1.88 24.41
C ILE A 24 -3.32 -3.06 25.28
N SER A 25 -4.28 -3.79 25.82
CA SER A 25 -3.97 -5.00 26.58
C SER A 25 -3.53 -6.13 25.63
N ARG A 26 -2.66 -7.02 26.10
CA ARG A 26 -2.21 -8.17 25.32
C ARG A 26 -3.38 -9.08 24.91
N SER A 27 -4.44 -9.14 25.72
CA SER A 27 -5.65 -9.91 25.39
C SER A 27 -6.39 -9.38 24.14
N GLU A 28 -6.22 -8.12 23.78
CA GLU A 28 -6.81 -7.55 22.55
C GLU A 28 -6.04 -7.95 21.30
N THR A 29 -4.84 -8.54 21.46
CA THR A 29 -4.02 -9.03 20.34
C THR A 29 -4.15 -10.54 20.12
N GLU A 30 -4.92 -11.24 20.95
CA GLU A 30 -5.09 -12.71 20.91
C GLU A 30 -6.09 -13.19 19.87
N ILE A 31 -6.55 -12.31 18.97
CA ILE A 31 -7.55 -12.64 17.93
C ILE A 31 -7.10 -13.81 17.04
N ILE A 32 -5.80 -13.96 16.81
CA ILE A 32 -5.25 -15.08 16.01
C ILE A 32 -5.48 -16.39 16.75
N SER A 33 -5.13 -16.45 18.04
CA SER A 33 -5.37 -17.62 18.88
C SER A 33 -6.85 -17.93 19.00
N GLU A 34 -7.70 -16.91 19.16
CA GLU A 34 -9.16 -17.08 19.18
C GLU A 34 -9.69 -17.62 17.84
N LEU A 35 -9.23 -17.10 16.70
CA LEU A 35 -9.60 -17.62 15.37
C LEU A 35 -9.20 -19.09 15.19
N LEU A 36 -8.07 -19.51 15.77
CA LEU A 36 -7.60 -20.88 15.73
C LEU A 36 -8.47 -21.83 16.59
N GLU A 37 -9.11 -21.33 17.63
CA GLU A 37 -9.99 -22.12 18.52
C GLU A 37 -11.42 -22.24 17.98
N ILE A 38 -11.84 -21.35 17.08
CA ILE A 38 -13.19 -21.40 16.51
C ILE A 38 -13.36 -22.66 15.64
N HIS A 39 -14.43 -23.39 15.92
CA HIS A 39 -14.88 -24.50 15.07
C HIS A 39 -15.89 -23.97 14.04
N PHE A 40 -15.39 -23.73 12.85
CA PHE A 40 -16.26 -23.31 11.73
C PHE A 40 -17.04 -24.50 11.18
N PRO A 41 -18.29 -24.30 10.74
CA PRO A 41 -19.05 -25.33 10.01
C PRO A 41 -18.35 -25.74 8.72
N ASP A 42 -18.58 -26.99 8.26
CA ASP A 42 -17.97 -27.54 7.03
C ASP A 42 -18.22 -26.72 5.78
N ASN A 43 -19.27 -25.91 5.76
CA ASN A 43 -19.65 -25.02 4.66
C ASN A 43 -19.16 -23.57 4.85
N CYS A 44 -18.30 -23.32 5.84
CA CYS A 44 -17.70 -22.00 6.10
C CYS A 44 -16.26 -22.00 5.60
N TYR A 45 -15.96 -21.08 4.70
CA TYR A 45 -14.63 -20.83 4.18
C TYR A 45 -14.06 -19.55 4.82
N VAL A 46 -12.91 -19.68 5.45
CA VAL A 46 -12.23 -18.55 6.08
C VAL A 46 -11.06 -18.13 5.21
N ILE A 47 -11.06 -16.87 4.79
CA ILE A 47 -10.00 -16.26 4.00
C ILE A 47 -9.31 -15.22 4.88
N ILE A 48 -8.02 -15.39 5.10
CA ILE A 48 -7.23 -14.49 5.93
C ILE A 48 -6.16 -13.84 5.04
N SER A 49 -6.04 -12.53 5.11
CA SER A 49 -4.93 -11.81 4.49
C SER A 49 -4.07 -11.14 5.55
N SER A 50 -2.75 -11.20 5.35
CA SER A 50 -1.77 -10.61 6.25
C SER A 50 -0.44 -10.43 5.52
N GLN A 51 0.37 -9.50 5.99
CA GLN A 51 1.80 -9.53 5.72
C GLN A 51 2.44 -10.70 6.48
N PRO A 52 3.62 -11.18 6.08
CA PRO A 52 4.34 -12.21 6.84
C PRO A 52 4.63 -11.72 8.26
N ILE A 53 3.99 -12.35 9.25
CA ILE A 53 4.23 -12.16 10.67
C ILE A 53 4.37 -13.52 11.35
N ASP A 54 5.10 -13.59 12.45
CA ASP A 54 5.41 -14.85 13.12
C ASP A 54 4.14 -15.56 13.61
N GLU A 55 3.13 -14.80 14.05
CA GLU A 55 1.86 -15.32 14.56
C GLU A 55 1.06 -16.09 13.49
N ILE A 56 1.24 -15.81 12.21
CA ILE A 56 0.61 -16.57 11.11
C ILE A 56 1.15 -18.01 11.05
N GLU A 57 2.36 -18.25 11.54
CA GLU A 57 2.93 -19.59 11.62
C GLU A 57 2.09 -20.54 12.48
N GLU A 58 1.31 -20.00 13.43
CA GLU A 58 0.42 -20.79 14.29
C GLU A 58 -0.68 -21.51 13.49
N PHE A 59 -1.06 -20.97 12.31
CA PHE A 59 -2.01 -21.63 11.41
C PHE A 59 -1.42 -22.87 10.72
N LYS A 60 -0.10 -23.04 10.68
CA LYS A 60 0.54 -24.19 9.98
C LYS A 60 0.15 -25.56 10.48
N GLY A 61 -0.39 -25.67 11.69
CA GLY A 61 -0.94 -26.92 12.24
C GLY A 61 -2.37 -27.23 11.80
N LYS A 62 -3.05 -26.35 11.11
CA LYS A 62 -4.44 -26.48 10.66
C LYS A 62 -4.49 -26.86 9.18
N ASN A 63 -5.64 -27.35 8.74
CA ASN A 63 -5.87 -27.69 7.32
C ASN A 63 -6.21 -26.42 6.53
N TYR A 64 -5.18 -25.71 6.02
CA TYR A 64 -5.34 -24.51 5.22
C TYR A 64 -4.38 -24.50 4.02
N SER A 65 -4.68 -23.66 3.05
CA SER A 65 -3.85 -23.40 1.89
C SER A 65 -3.28 -22.00 1.95
N VAL A 66 -1.98 -21.85 1.71
CA VAL A 66 -1.30 -20.55 1.64
C VAL A 66 -1.19 -20.12 0.19
N PHE A 67 -1.56 -18.88 -0.07
CA PHE A 67 -1.39 -18.21 -1.36
C PHE A 67 -0.48 -17.00 -1.14
N GLU A 68 0.74 -17.07 -1.65
CA GLU A 68 1.64 -15.92 -1.66
C GLU A 68 1.31 -15.01 -2.84
N ILE A 69 1.20 -13.72 -2.57
CA ILE A 69 1.03 -12.71 -3.61
C ILE A 69 2.43 -12.32 -4.08
N GLU A 70 2.81 -12.85 -5.23
CA GLU A 70 4.09 -12.55 -5.86
C GLU A 70 4.20 -11.09 -6.30
N PRO A 71 5.40 -10.49 -6.24
CA PRO A 71 5.64 -9.20 -6.88
C PRO A 71 5.25 -9.24 -8.37
N TRP A 72 4.75 -8.14 -8.87
CA TRP A 72 4.37 -8.04 -10.28
C TRP A 72 5.57 -8.18 -11.22
N GLY A 73 5.34 -8.85 -12.33
CA GLY A 73 6.28 -8.95 -13.45
C GLY A 73 6.01 -7.88 -14.51
N ILE A 74 6.77 -7.97 -15.61
CA ILE A 74 6.75 -6.99 -16.69
C ILE A 74 5.37 -6.84 -17.37
N GLU A 75 4.63 -7.94 -17.52
CA GLU A 75 3.34 -7.90 -18.22
C GLU A 75 2.26 -7.21 -17.38
N GLN A 76 2.28 -7.38 -16.06
CA GLN A 76 1.41 -6.64 -15.16
C GLN A 76 1.73 -5.14 -15.16
N VAL A 77 3.04 -4.79 -15.20
CA VAL A 77 3.47 -3.38 -15.32
C VAL A 77 2.93 -2.76 -16.60
N LYS A 78 3.11 -3.42 -17.76
CA LYS A 78 2.58 -2.93 -19.05
C LYS A 78 1.05 -2.78 -19.04
N SER A 79 0.35 -3.77 -18.48
CA SER A 79 -1.10 -3.73 -18.34
C SER A 79 -1.56 -2.55 -17.50
N LEU A 80 -0.87 -2.28 -16.40
CA LEU A 80 -1.19 -1.13 -15.55
C LEU A 80 -0.86 0.20 -16.26
N MET A 81 0.28 0.32 -16.95
CA MET A 81 0.61 1.50 -17.76
C MET A 81 -0.51 1.82 -18.76
N ALA A 82 -0.99 0.79 -19.47
CA ALA A 82 -2.09 0.96 -20.41
C ALA A 82 -3.38 1.48 -19.72
N SER A 83 -3.69 1.00 -18.51
CA SER A 83 -4.85 1.48 -17.74
C SER A 83 -4.73 2.94 -17.31
N PHE A 84 -3.50 3.45 -17.15
CA PHE A 84 -3.21 4.86 -16.90
C PHE A 84 -3.06 5.68 -18.19
N GLN A 85 -3.33 5.07 -19.35
CA GLN A 85 -3.20 5.70 -20.69
C GLN A 85 -1.76 6.11 -21.02
N ILE A 86 -0.78 5.42 -20.46
CA ILE A 86 0.64 5.58 -20.78
C ILE A 86 0.96 4.56 -21.88
N ASN A 87 1.24 5.05 -23.07
CA ASN A 87 1.52 4.30 -24.30
C ASN A 87 2.69 4.95 -25.07
N ASP A 88 3.02 4.44 -26.24
CA ASP A 88 4.14 4.94 -27.03
C ASP A 88 4.01 6.43 -27.40
N ASP A 89 2.78 6.98 -27.49
CA ASP A 89 2.56 8.41 -27.80
C ASP A 89 3.00 9.34 -26.65
N ASN A 90 3.02 8.82 -25.43
CA ASN A 90 3.40 9.55 -24.21
C ASN A 90 4.88 9.35 -23.84
N ILE A 91 5.58 8.42 -24.49
CA ILE A 91 6.95 8.08 -24.14
C ILE A 91 7.90 8.84 -25.08
N LYS A 92 8.84 9.57 -24.50
CA LYS A 92 9.90 10.29 -25.22
C LYS A 92 11.24 9.61 -25.06
N ASP A 93 11.98 9.55 -26.16
CA ASP A 93 13.35 9.04 -26.22
C ASP A 93 13.54 7.56 -25.84
N ASP A 94 12.45 6.82 -25.59
CA ASP A 94 12.43 5.42 -25.20
C ASP A 94 11.25 4.69 -25.87
N ASP A 95 11.08 3.41 -25.57
CA ASP A 95 9.93 2.60 -25.94
C ASP A 95 9.21 2.06 -24.68
N ILE A 96 7.97 1.62 -24.85
CA ILE A 96 7.14 1.11 -23.77
C ILE A 96 7.80 -0.05 -23.01
N SER A 97 8.57 -0.90 -23.72
CA SER A 97 9.23 -2.05 -23.10
C SER A 97 10.37 -1.60 -22.19
N SER A 98 11.20 -0.66 -22.64
CA SER A 98 12.29 -0.07 -21.85
C SER A 98 11.74 0.63 -20.60
N ILE A 99 10.71 1.45 -20.74
CA ILE A 99 10.06 2.14 -19.62
C ILE A 99 9.43 1.16 -18.65
N SER A 100 8.78 0.08 -19.15
CA SER A 100 8.18 -0.95 -18.30
C SER A 100 9.22 -1.67 -17.45
N VAL A 101 10.37 -2.03 -18.03
CA VAL A 101 11.49 -2.65 -17.29
C VAL A 101 12.01 -1.69 -16.22
N TYR A 102 12.11 -0.41 -16.55
CA TYR A 102 12.59 0.61 -15.64
C TYR A 102 11.65 0.83 -14.47
N LEU A 103 10.35 0.91 -14.73
CA LEU A 103 9.30 1.00 -13.70
C LEU A 103 9.25 -0.25 -12.82
N LEU A 104 9.40 -1.44 -13.42
CA LEU A 104 9.47 -2.69 -12.66
C LEU A 104 10.64 -2.68 -11.68
N LYS A 105 11.82 -2.26 -12.13
CA LYS A 105 13.01 -2.13 -11.26
C LYS A 105 12.76 -1.11 -10.14
N LYS A 106 12.19 0.04 -10.48
CA LYS A 106 11.92 1.15 -9.56
C LYS A 106 10.93 0.77 -8.46
N SER A 107 9.88 0.03 -8.83
CA SER A 107 8.83 -0.43 -7.93
C SER A 107 9.13 -1.77 -7.25
N GLN A 108 10.15 -2.50 -7.69
CA GLN A 108 10.43 -3.88 -7.27
C GLN A 108 9.19 -4.80 -7.39
N GLY A 109 8.31 -4.52 -8.35
CA GLY A 109 7.06 -5.25 -8.56
C GLY A 109 5.95 -4.93 -7.55
N ASN A 110 6.14 -3.94 -6.68
CA ASN A 110 5.08 -3.52 -5.77
C ASN A 110 3.97 -2.78 -6.52
N ALA A 111 2.79 -3.39 -6.59
CA ALA A 111 1.64 -2.89 -7.35
C ALA A 111 1.14 -1.53 -6.85
N LEU A 112 1.09 -1.34 -5.53
CA LEU A 112 0.64 -0.10 -4.90
C LEU A 112 1.60 1.06 -5.26
N TYR A 113 2.89 0.84 -5.07
CA TYR A 113 3.91 1.84 -5.39
C TYR A 113 3.94 2.18 -6.88
N LEU A 114 3.83 1.16 -7.74
CA LEU A 114 3.71 1.36 -9.18
C LEU A 114 2.50 2.23 -9.53
N GLY A 115 1.35 1.97 -8.91
CA GLY A 115 0.15 2.80 -9.08
C GLY A 115 0.37 4.26 -8.68
N TYR A 116 1.14 4.52 -7.62
CA TYR A 116 1.51 5.88 -7.22
C TYR A 116 2.41 6.56 -8.25
N ILE A 117 3.43 5.86 -8.75
CA ILE A 117 4.30 6.38 -9.81
C ILE A 117 3.49 6.73 -11.06
N LEU A 118 2.69 5.78 -11.56
CA LEU A 118 1.93 5.97 -12.81
C LEU A 118 0.89 7.08 -12.69
N ARG A 119 0.32 7.28 -11.50
CA ARG A 119 -0.59 8.40 -11.24
C ARG A 119 0.11 9.75 -11.38
N GLN A 120 1.39 9.86 -11.00
CA GLN A 120 2.17 11.07 -11.20
C GLN A 120 2.60 11.27 -12.65
N LEU A 121 2.88 10.19 -13.37
CA LEU A 121 3.32 10.23 -14.77
C LEU A 121 2.16 10.44 -15.75
N ARG A 122 0.93 10.26 -15.30
CA ARG A 122 -0.26 10.43 -16.13
C ARG A 122 -0.31 11.85 -16.73
N ASN A 123 -0.56 11.93 -18.02
CA ASN A 123 -0.60 13.16 -18.82
C ASN A 123 0.74 13.92 -18.95
N LEU A 124 1.86 13.26 -18.66
CA LEU A 124 3.19 13.79 -18.87
C LEU A 124 3.87 13.05 -20.02
N ASP A 125 4.87 13.69 -20.58
CA ASP A 125 5.82 13.05 -21.49
C ASP A 125 6.79 12.21 -20.67
N VAL A 126 6.62 10.90 -20.71
CA VAL A 126 7.35 9.96 -19.83
C VAL A 126 8.72 9.65 -20.46
N ASN A 127 9.75 9.81 -19.66
CA ASN A 127 11.12 9.39 -19.96
C ASN A 127 11.81 8.88 -18.68
N LYS A 128 13.01 8.34 -18.81
CA LYS A 128 13.78 7.81 -17.68
C LYS A 128 14.16 8.89 -16.67
N GLU A 129 14.53 10.07 -17.13
CA GLU A 129 14.92 11.19 -16.27
C GLU A 129 13.79 11.57 -15.32
N LEU A 130 12.56 11.66 -15.85
CA LEU A 130 11.38 11.96 -15.03
C LEU A 130 11.10 10.86 -13.99
N ILE A 131 11.29 9.59 -14.36
CA ILE A 131 11.14 8.47 -13.45
C ILE A 131 12.24 8.46 -12.40
N ASP A 132 13.46 8.87 -12.75
CA ASP A 132 14.60 8.92 -11.81
C ASP A 132 14.41 9.93 -10.69
N GLU A 133 13.64 11.00 -10.92
CA GLU A 133 13.28 11.94 -9.85
C GLU A 133 12.45 11.29 -8.73
N ILE A 134 11.72 10.22 -9.05
CA ILE A 134 10.90 9.49 -8.08
C ILE A 134 11.81 8.52 -7.33
N PRO A 135 11.78 8.43 -6.00
CA PRO A 135 12.64 7.53 -5.23
C PRO A 135 12.36 6.05 -5.57
N ASP A 136 13.32 5.18 -5.31
CA ASP A 136 13.10 3.73 -5.38
C ASP A 136 12.15 3.28 -4.28
N TYR A 137 11.41 2.20 -4.55
CA TYR A 137 10.54 1.58 -3.56
C TYR A 137 11.31 1.25 -2.28
N ASP A 138 10.70 1.57 -1.16
CA ASP A 138 11.04 1.06 0.17
C ASP A 138 9.78 0.55 0.88
N ILE A 139 9.96 -0.44 1.76
CA ILE A 139 8.86 -1.17 2.40
C ILE A 139 7.84 -0.23 3.06
N ASN A 140 8.31 0.85 3.68
CA ASN A 140 7.48 1.80 4.41
C ASN A 140 7.03 2.99 3.57
N LEU A 141 7.42 3.06 2.28
CA LEU A 141 7.18 4.20 1.40
C LEU A 141 7.68 5.55 1.95
N SER A 142 8.57 5.54 2.95
CA SER A 142 9.04 6.74 3.65
C SER A 142 9.74 7.71 2.72
N LYS A 143 10.57 7.20 1.81
CA LYS A 143 11.25 8.01 0.80
C LYS A 143 10.26 8.66 -0.15
N TYR A 144 9.23 7.91 -0.54
CA TYR A 144 8.20 8.42 -1.43
C TYR A 144 7.35 9.52 -0.78
N TYR A 145 6.92 9.33 0.46
CA TYR A 145 6.18 10.37 1.18
C TYR A 145 7.05 11.60 1.44
N SER A 146 8.33 11.43 1.75
CA SER A 146 9.27 12.54 1.88
C SER A 146 9.42 13.31 0.57
N TYR A 147 9.53 12.61 -0.56
CA TYR A 147 9.57 13.22 -1.89
C TYR A 147 8.28 13.99 -2.20
N LEU A 148 7.10 13.44 -1.93
CA LEU A 148 5.82 14.15 -2.10
C LEU A 148 5.78 15.40 -1.21
N TYR A 149 6.18 15.28 0.05
CA TYR A 149 6.19 16.41 0.97
C TYR A 149 7.09 17.55 0.46
N THR A 150 8.24 17.26 -0.13
CA THR A 150 9.10 18.33 -0.70
C THR A 150 8.40 19.13 -1.81
N LYS A 151 7.49 18.51 -2.56
CA LYS A 151 6.71 19.18 -3.62
C LYS A 151 5.60 20.08 -3.06
N VAL A 152 5.09 19.77 -1.87
CA VAL A 152 3.93 20.47 -1.28
C VAL A 152 4.25 21.22 0.01
N ARG A 153 5.49 21.20 0.49
CA ARG A 153 5.89 21.78 1.78
C ARG A 153 5.58 23.27 1.98
N ASN A 154 5.36 23.99 0.88
CA ASN A 154 4.98 25.40 0.92
C ASN A 154 3.46 25.62 0.87
N ASN A 155 2.68 24.53 0.77
CA ASN A 155 1.23 24.62 0.77
C ASN A 155 0.72 24.73 2.23
N ARG A 156 0.01 25.84 2.53
CA ARG A 156 -0.50 26.12 3.87
C ARG A 156 -1.48 25.06 4.36
N THR A 157 -2.37 24.59 3.48
CA THR A 157 -3.37 23.57 3.81
C THR A 157 -2.69 22.25 4.18
N VAL A 158 -1.69 21.80 3.41
CA VAL A 158 -0.92 20.58 3.72
C VAL A 158 -0.22 20.74 5.07
N ASN A 159 0.43 21.88 5.33
CA ASN A 159 1.12 22.11 6.59
C ASN A 159 0.16 22.16 7.79
N ALA A 160 -1.03 22.75 7.63
CA ALA A 160 -2.06 22.74 8.66
C ALA A 160 -2.52 21.31 8.98
N LEU A 161 -2.80 20.50 7.95
CA LEU A 161 -3.19 19.09 8.12
C LEU A 161 -2.09 18.24 8.76
N CYS A 162 -0.82 18.43 8.36
CA CYS A 162 0.31 17.69 8.94
C CYS A 162 0.64 18.12 10.38
N GLY A 163 0.29 19.33 10.77
CA GLY A 163 0.54 19.86 12.12
C GLY A 163 -0.60 19.66 13.11
N ALA A 164 -1.76 19.17 12.65
CA ALA A 164 -2.92 18.96 13.50
C ALA A 164 -2.93 17.53 14.06
N ASP A 165 -3.02 17.40 15.40
CA ASP A 165 -3.21 16.13 16.10
C ASP A 165 -4.72 15.76 16.24
N PHE A 166 -5.60 16.45 15.53
CA PHE A 166 -7.03 16.28 15.59
C PHE A 166 -7.69 16.52 14.23
N TYR A 167 -8.95 16.11 14.11
CA TYR A 167 -9.72 16.36 12.91
C TYR A 167 -10.00 17.84 12.74
N LEU A 168 -9.62 18.39 11.58
CA LEU A 168 -9.98 19.73 11.14
C LEU A 168 -11.21 19.66 10.24
N SER A 169 -12.23 20.47 10.51
CA SER A 169 -13.32 20.69 9.58
C SER A 169 -12.84 21.53 8.39
N LEU A 170 -13.63 21.57 7.32
CA LEU A 170 -13.32 22.45 6.20
C LEU A 170 -13.28 23.92 6.62
N ASP A 171 -14.20 24.33 7.49
CA ASP A 171 -14.25 25.70 8.01
C ASP A 171 -13.02 26.06 8.83
N ASP A 172 -12.54 25.14 9.70
CA ASP A 172 -11.28 25.33 10.45
C ASP A 172 -10.08 25.47 9.50
N LEU A 173 -10.02 24.63 8.45
CA LEU A 173 -8.96 24.72 7.44
C LEU A 173 -8.97 26.05 6.71
N MET A 174 -10.14 26.53 6.27
CA MET A 174 -10.29 27.82 5.61
C MET A 174 -9.88 28.98 6.54
N GLU A 175 -10.23 28.91 7.82
CA GLU A 175 -9.82 29.92 8.81
C GLU A 175 -8.30 29.93 9.01
N ILE A 176 -7.67 28.76 9.12
CA ILE A 176 -6.20 28.63 9.35
C ILE A 176 -5.41 29.03 8.11
N THR A 177 -5.89 28.67 6.92
CA THR A 177 -5.14 28.89 5.68
C THR A 177 -5.43 30.23 5.02
N GLY A 178 -6.58 30.81 5.31
CA GLY A 178 -7.04 32.09 4.76
C GLY A 178 -7.54 31.99 3.31
N ASP A 179 -7.91 30.77 2.87
CA ASP A 179 -8.42 30.47 1.52
C ASP A 179 -9.93 30.29 1.55
#